data_d8c5858141f7c9d9bc3961f072e1e13a
#
_entry.id   d8c5858141f7c9d9bc3961f072e1e13a
#
_cell.length_a   1.000
_cell.length_b   1.000
_cell.length_c   1.000
_cell.angle_alpha   90.00
_cell.angle_beta   90.00
_cell.angle_gamma   90.00
#
_symmetry.space_group_name_H-M   'P 1'
#
loop_
_entity.id
_entity.type
_entity.pdbx_description
1 polymer ?
#
loop_
_entity_poly.entity_id
_entity_poly.type
_entity_poly.pdbx_seq_one_letter_code
_entity_poly.pdbx_strand_id
1 'polypeptide(L)'
;MSKMILARILALVVGYFFGTFQTGYFYGKAHGIDVREHGSGNSGTTNTLRTLGWKAGAVTFFGDLFKAIIAVLIFYFIYRNTYPQVVKCIELYAGFGAVLGHNFPFFLSFKGGKGIACTSGVILAVCPIAAPICLVLFILAVAITRYVSLGSILVVISFLIQAIVFNHMGLLGVSGNYAVEFDILAACFTAMAIWRHRANIKRLLSGTENKFGQKAK
;
A
#
# COMPACT_ATOMS: atom_id res chain seq x y z
N MET A 1 24.30 0.96 17.24
CA MET A 1 23.13 1.88 17.11
C MET A 1 23.11 2.64 15.77
N SER A 2 24.18 3.32 15.36
CA SER A 2 24.24 4.08 14.10
C SER A 2 23.93 3.26 12.82
N LYS A 3 24.49 2.04 12.69
CA LYS A 3 24.28 1.17 11.50
C LYS A 3 22.83 0.72 11.33
N MET A 4 22.11 0.45 12.41
CA MET A 4 20.69 0.08 12.35
C MET A 4 19.79 1.26 11.98
N ILE A 5 20.13 2.47 12.42
CA ILE A 5 19.43 3.69 12.01
C ILE A 5 19.64 3.93 10.51
N LEU A 6 20.89 3.80 10.04
CA LEU A 6 21.20 3.92 8.62
C LEU A 6 20.43 2.90 7.77
N ALA A 7 20.30 1.65 8.22
CA ALA A 7 19.52 0.63 7.52
C ALA A 7 18.05 1.02 7.34
N ARG A 8 17.41 1.61 8.36
CA ARG A 8 16.03 2.13 8.28
C ARG A 8 15.90 3.29 7.29
N ILE A 9 16.84 4.23 7.34
CA ILE A 9 16.86 5.38 6.42
C ILE A 9 17.03 4.91 4.98
N LEU A 10 18.00 4.01 4.73
CA LEU A 10 18.23 3.46 3.40
C LEU A 10 17.00 2.68 2.90
N ALA A 11 16.37 1.88 3.77
CA ALA A 11 15.16 1.14 3.43
C ALA A 11 14.02 2.09 3.02
N LEU A 12 13.79 3.14 3.79
CA LEU A 12 12.78 4.15 3.49
C LEU A 12 13.05 4.87 2.15
N VAL A 13 14.28 5.31 1.94
CA VAL A 13 14.67 6.05 0.73
C VAL A 13 14.62 5.17 -0.51
N VAL A 14 15.21 3.98 -0.47
CA VAL A 14 15.18 3.05 -1.62
C VAL A 14 13.75 2.61 -1.89
N GLY A 15 12.98 2.28 -0.85
CA GLY A 15 11.56 1.98 -0.98
C GLY A 15 10.80 3.10 -1.68
N TYR A 16 11.05 4.36 -1.32
CA TYR A 16 10.43 5.52 -1.98
C TYR A 16 10.71 5.53 -3.49
N PHE A 17 11.94 5.30 -3.92
CA PHE A 17 12.25 5.25 -5.34
C PHE A 17 11.53 4.10 -6.06
N PHE A 18 11.45 2.90 -5.48
CA PHE A 18 10.62 1.82 -6.01
C PHE A 18 9.15 2.24 -6.12
N GLY A 19 8.63 2.90 -5.10
CA GLY A 19 7.25 3.40 -5.06
C GLY A 19 6.94 4.43 -6.14
N THR A 20 7.91 5.26 -6.54
CA THR A 20 7.67 6.31 -7.54
C THR A 20 7.30 5.75 -8.91
N PHE A 21 7.65 4.51 -9.25
CA PHE A 21 7.19 3.89 -10.47
C PHE A 21 5.66 3.71 -10.44
N GLN A 22 4.96 4.53 -11.24
CA GLN A 22 3.49 4.59 -11.30
C GLN A 22 2.98 3.71 -12.44
N THR A 23 2.69 2.44 -12.16
CA THR A 23 2.29 1.46 -13.20
C THR A 23 1.10 1.95 -14.02
N GLY A 24 0.05 2.46 -13.38
CA GLY A 24 -1.13 2.97 -14.09
C GLY A 24 -0.85 4.20 -14.94
N TYR A 25 0.03 5.11 -14.51
CA TYR A 25 0.45 6.25 -15.30
C TYR A 25 1.22 5.82 -16.55
N PHE A 26 2.24 4.99 -16.40
CA PHE A 26 3.04 4.52 -17.54
C PHE A 26 2.22 3.66 -18.51
N TYR A 27 1.33 2.80 -17.98
CA TYR A 27 0.40 2.03 -18.81
C TYR A 27 -0.53 2.95 -19.62
N GLY A 28 -1.10 3.98 -18.98
CA GLY A 28 -1.92 4.98 -19.66
C GLY A 28 -1.17 5.72 -20.75
N LYS A 29 0.03 6.21 -20.46
CA LYS A 29 0.88 6.90 -21.46
C LYS A 29 1.22 5.99 -22.65
N ALA A 30 1.49 4.71 -22.43
CA ALA A 30 1.71 3.75 -23.51
C ALA A 30 0.46 3.53 -24.39
N HIS A 31 -0.73 3.88 -23.89
CA HIS A 31 -2.01 3.84 -24.64
C HIS A 31 -2.49 5.25 -25.04
N GLY A 32 -1.63 6.24 -25.04
CA GLY A 32 -1.91 7.59 -25.54
C GLY A 32 -2.71 8.49 -24.61
N ILE A 33 -2.93 8.11 -23.34
CA ILE A 33 -3.69 8.91 -22.39
C ILE A 33 -2.98 9.14 -21.06
N ASP A 34 -3.32 10.22 -20.36
CA ASP A 34 -2.97 10.38 -18.96
C ASP A 34 -4.17 9.99 -18.09
N VAL A 35 -4.07 8.86 -17.38
CA VAL A 35 -5.16 8.35 -16.52
C VAL A 35 -5.55 9.33 -15.41
N ARG A 36 -4.69 10.31 -15.10
CA ARG A 36 -4.96 11.33 -14.08
C ARG A 36 -5.89 12.44 -14.58
N GLU A 37 -6.10 12.55 -15.89
CA GLU A 37 -7.03 13.48 -16.52
C GLU A 37 -8.42 12.87 -16.70
N HIS A 38 -8.59 11.59 -16.29
CA HIS A 38 -9.83 10.84 -16.49
C HIS A 38 -10.37 10.27 -15.17
N GLY A 39 -11.68 10.10 -15.09
CA GLY A 39 -12.36 9.44 -13.97
C GLY A 39 -12.13 10.14 -12.63
N SER A 40 -11.47 9.48 -11.70
CA SER A 40 -11.17 10.07 -10.38
C SER A 40 -9.87 10.88 -10.30
N GLY A 41 -9.16 11.03 -11.40
CA GLY A 41 -7.86 11.72 -11.45
C GLY A 41 -6.72 11.00 -10.73
N ASN A 42 -6.90 9.72 -10.39
CA ASN A 42 -5.91 8.95 -9.63
C ASN A 42 -5.17 7.96 -10.54
N SER A 43 -3.83 7.80 -10.35
CA SER A 43 -3.01 6.88 -11.14
C SER A 43 -3.14 5.40 -10.72
N GLY A 44 -3.94 5.09 -9.69
CA GLY A 44 -4.02 3.73 -9.14
C GLY A 44 -5.02 2.81 -9.87
N THR A 45 -5.00 1.54 -9.47
CA THR A 45 -5.73 0.41 -10.04
C THR A 45 -7.20 0.70 -10.39
N THR A 46 -7.99 1.22 -9.44
CA THR A 46 -9.43 1.42 -9.62
C THR A 46 -9.76 2.45 -10.71
N ASN A 47 -8.96 3.51 -10.82
CA ASN A 47 -9.15 4.50 -11.86
C ASN A 47 -8.67 3.99 -13.22
N THR A 48 -7.53 3.31 -13.27
CA THR A 48 -7.01 2.71 -14.49
C THR A 48 -7.97 1.65 -15.04
N LEU A 49 -8.54 0.81 -14.18
CA LEU A 49 -9.60 -0.14 -14.55
C LEU A 49 -10.84 0.57 -15.13
N ARG A 50 -11.25 1.67 -14.52
CA ARG A 50 -12.44 2.44 -14.95
C ARG A 50 -12.22 3.11 -16.29
N THR A 51 -11.00 3.58 -16.55
CA THR A 51 -10.65 4.39 -17.74
C THR A 51 -10.23 3.51 -18.92
N LEU A 52 -9.44 2.47 -18.68
CA LEU A 52 -8.80 1.63 -19.70
C LEU A 52 -9.25 0.15 -19.67
N GLY A 53 -10.14 -0.19 -18.73
CA GLY A 53 -10.70 -1.55 -18.64
C GLY A 53 -9.89 -2.49 -17.74
N TRP A 54 -10.36 -3.74 -17.66
CA TRP A 54 -9.90 -4.70 -16.66
C TRP A 54 -8.43 -5.11 -16.80
N LYS A 55 -7.91 -5.21 -18.03
CA LYS A 55 -6.49 -5.55 -18.30
C LYS A 55 -5.57 -4.48 -17.70
N ALA A 56 -5.88 -3.21 -17.96
CA ALA A 56 -5.13 -2.07 -17.44
C ALA A 56 -5.18 -2.03 -15.90
N GLY A 57 -6.36 -2.27 -15.33
CA GLY A 57 -6.53 -2.39 -13.89
C GLY A 57 -5.69 -3.51 -13.28
N ALA A 58 -5.70 -4.70 -13.88
CA ALA A 58 -4.91 -5.85 -13.42
C ALA A 58 -3.41 -5.56 -13.48
N VAL A 59 -2.91 -5.05 -14.63
CA VAL A 59 -1.48 -4.68 -14.77
C VAL A 59 -1.09 -3.64 -13.73
N THR A 60 -1.94 -2.63 -13.50
CA THR A 60 -1.67 -1.61 -12.48
C THR A 60 -1.63 -2.20 -11.08
N PHE A 61 -2.59 -3.06 -10.73
CA PHE A 61 -2.63 -3.70 -9.42
C PHE A 61 -1.38 -4.53 -9.16
N PHE A 62 -1.07 -5.47 -10.06
CA PHE A 62 0.08 -6.36 -9.88
C PHE A 62 1.42 -5.61 -9.95
N GLY A 63 1.57 -4.63 -10.84
CA GLY A 63 2.77 -3.81 -10.90
C GLY A 63 3.01 -3.02 -9.62
N ASP A 64 1.97 -2.41 -9.05
CA ASP A 64 2.06 -1.67 -7.79
C ASP A 64 2.24 -2.59 -6.58
N LEU A 65 1.68 -3.78 -6.59
CA LEU A 65 1.86 -4.80 -5.56
C LEU A 65 3.30 -5.34 -5.58
N PHE A 66 3.78 -5.76 -6.75
CA PHE A 66 5.10 -6.38 -6.86
C PHE A 66 6.25 -5.40 -6.63
N LYS A 67 6.15 -4.13 -7.04
CA LYS A 67 7.20 -3.15 -6.73
C LYS A 67 7.41 -2.98 -5.21
N ALA A 68 6.33 -3.04 -4.42
CA ALA A 68 6.42 -2.97 -2.97
C ALA A 68 6.98 -4.27 -2.36
N ILE A 69 6.56 -5.43 -2.86
CA ILE A 69 7.13 -6.73 -2.47
C ILE A 69 8.64 -6.75 -2.74
N ILE A 70 9.08 -6.34 -3.93
CA ILE A 70 10.49 -6.32 -4.30
C ILE A 70 11.28 -5.40 -3.37
N ALA A 71 10.78 -4.18 -3.12
CA ALA A 71 11.43 -3.26 -2.19
C ALA A 71 11.62 -3.87 -0.79
N VAL A 72 10.60 -4.53 -0.27
CA VAL A 72 10.65 -5.22 1.04
C VAL A 72 11.66 -6.38 1.02
N LEU A 73 11.57 -7.27 0.02
CA LEU A 73 12.41 -8.47 -0.06
C LEU A 73 13.90 -8.13 -0.22
N ILE A 74 14.26 -7.05 -0.93
CA ILE A 74 15.65 -6.59 -1.01
C ILE A 74 16.22 -6.39 0.41
N PHE A 75 15.51 -5.67 1.26
CA PHE A 75 15.97 -5.39 2.62
C PHE A 75 15.88 -6.60 3.54
N TYR A 76 14.91 -7.47 3.36
CA TYR A 76 14.88 -8.77 4.02
C TYR A 76 16.16 -9.57 3.75
N PHE A 77 16.52 -9.80 2.50
CA PHE A 77 17.68 -10.60 2.14
C PHE A 77 19.00 -9.97 2.57
N ILE A 78 19.12 -8.64 2.57
CA ILE A 78 20.32 -7.94 3.04
C ILE A 78 20.50 -8.09 4.55
N TYR A 79 19.41 -7.99 5.33
CA TYR A 79 19.53 -7.81 6.79
C TYR A 79 19.06 -9.00 7.64
N ARG A 80 18.41 -10.03 7.07
CA ARG A 80 17.87 -11.16 7.82
C ARG A 80 18.91 -11.90 8.68
N ASN A 81 20.16 -11.98 8.23
CA ASN A 81 21.23 -12.65 8.95
C ASN A 81 22.02 -11.70 9.88
N THR A 82 22.07 -10.39 9.52
CA THR A 82 22.85 -9.40 10.28
C THR A 82 22.03 -8.78 11.41
N TYR A 83 20.74 -8.59 11.22
CA TYR A 83 19.84 -7.95 12.18
C TYR A 83 18.50 -8.70 12.29
N PRO A 84 18.50 -10.00 12.63
CA PRO A 84 17.30 -10.84 12.60
C PRO A 84 16.18 -10.31 13.51
N GLN A 85 16.52 -9.71 14.65
CA GLN A 85 15.54 -9.18 15.61
C GLN A 85 14.84 -7.89 15.16
N VAL A 86 15.38 -7.19 14.17
CA VAL A 86 14.85 -5.89 13.71
C VAL A 86 14.49 -5.90 12.21
N VAL A 87 14.79 -7.00 11.51
CA VAL A 87 14.62 -7.09 10.06
C VAL A 87 13.19 -6.74 9.62
N LYS A 88 12.17 -7.19 10.36
CA LYS A 88 10.77 -6.87 10.04
C LYS A 88 10.44 -5.38 10.14
N CYS A 89 11.07 -4.65 11.06
CA CYS A 89 10.94 -3.19 11.09
C CYS A 89 11.60 -2.57 9.86
N ILE A 90 12.80 -3.02 9.48
CA ILE A 90 13.51 -2.54 8.28
C ILE A 90 12.67 -2.80 7.01
N GLU A 91 12.05 -3.98 6.90
CA GLU A 91 11.10 -4.34 5.85
C GLU A 91 9.92 -3.37 5.78
N LEU A 92 9.34 -3.02 6.94
CA LEU A 92 8.25 -2.03 7.01
C LEU A 92 8.70 -0.63 6.59
N TYR A 93 9.94 -0.21 6.92
CA TYR A 93 10.47 1.07 6.40
C TYR A 93 10.58 1.06 4.88
N ALA A 94 11.08 -0.03 4.28
CA ALA A 94 11.12 -0.17 2.81
C ALA A 94 9.72 -0.13 2.20
N GLY A 95 8.78 -0.87 2.79
CA GLY A 95 7.39 -0.88 2.38
C GLY A 95 6.71 0.48 2.52
N PHE A 96 6.94 1.20 3.63
CA PHE A 96 6.38 2.53 3.84
C PHE A 96 6.98 3.53 2.85
N GLY A 97 8.28 3.45 2.57
CA GLY A 97 8.91 4.17 1.48
C GLY A 97 8.21 3.93 0.15
N ALA A 98 7.93 2.67 -0.21
CA ALA A 98 7.23 2.33 -1.44
C ALA A 98 5.81 2.92 -1.50
N VAL A 99 5.08 2.93 -0.38
CA VAL A 99 3.77 3.60 -0.29
C VAL A 99 3.90 5.12 -0.43
N LEU A 100 4.89 5.74 0.22
CA LEU A 100 5.15 7.18 0.09
C LEU A 100 5.50 7.57 -1.35
N GLY A 101 6.40 6.82 -1.99
CA GLY A 101 6.76 7.05 -3.39
C GLY A 101 5.58 6.89 -4.35
N HIS A 102 4.70 5.91 -4.09
CA HIS A 102 3.48 5.74 -4.87
C HIS A 102 2.47 6.87 -4.64
N ASN A 103 2.35 7.37 -3.41
CA ASN A 103 1.42 8.44 -3.07
C ASN A 103 1.92 9.82 -3.54
N PHE A 104 3.24 10.02 -3.52
CA PHE A 104 3.91 11.31 -3.77
C PHE A 104 5.11 11.17 -4.70
N PRO A 105 4.93 10.69 -5.95
CA PRO A 105 6.03 10.56 -6.90
C PRO A 105 6.55 11.96 -7.30
N PHE A 106 7.85 12.19 -7.09
CA PHE A 106 8.45 13.52 -7.27
C PHE A 106 8.29 14.05 -8.70
N PHE A 107 8.45 13.17 -9.71
CA PHE A 107 8.36 13.55 -11.14
C PHE A 107 6.92 13.78 -11.63
N LEU A 108 5.89 13.47 -10.82
CA LEU A 108 4.48 13.77 -11.09
C LEU A 108 3.94 14.89 -10.19
N SER A 109 4.80 15.84 -9.80
CA SER A 109 4.45 16.94 -8.89
C SER A 109 3.80 16.44 -7.59
N PHE A 110 4.29 15.30 -7.08
CA PHE A 110 3.80 14.64 -5.86
C PHE A 110 2.32 14.23 -5.90
N LYS A 111 1.74 14.06 -7.11
CA LYS A 111 0.34 13.66 -7.33
C LYS A 111 0.28 12.22 -7.84
N GLY A 112 0.29 11.25 -6.94
CA GLY A 112 0.22 9.82 -7.22
C GLY A 112 -1.06 9.15 -6.75
N GLY A 113 -1.00 7.83 -6.56
CA GLY A 113 -2.08 6.96 -6.11
C GLY A 113 -2.43 7.10 -4.63
N LYS A 114 -3.09 6.07 -4.09
CA LYS A 114 -3.46 5.98 -2.66
C LYS A 114 -2.67 4.90 -1.90
N GLY A 115 -1.89 4.10 -2.60
CA GLY A 115 -0.96 3.15 -2.02
C GLY A 115 -1.54 1.82 -1.58
N ILE A 116 -2.82 1.52 -1.82
CA ILE A 116 -3.44 0.28 -1.29
C ILE A 116 -2.84 -0.98 -1.92
N ALA A 117 -2.61 -1.01 -3.24
CA ALA A 117 -1.95 -2.14 -3.88
C ALA A 117 -0.51 -2.33 -3.35
N CYS A 118 0.24 -1.23 -3.16
CA CYS A 118 1.55 -1.27 -2.51
C CYS A 118 1.45 -1.79 -1.07
N THR A 119 0.51 -1.28 -0.26
CA THR A 119 0.29 -1.74 1.12
C THR A 119 -0.07 -3.22 1.16
N SER A 120 -0.89 -3.72 0.22
CA SER A 120 -1.19 -5.16 0.10
C SER A 120 0.07 -5.98 -0.20
N GLY A 121 0.97 -5.47 -1.05
CA GLY A 121 2.27 -6.09 -1.29
C GLY A 121 3.15 -6.13 -0.04
N VAL A 122 3.16 -5.05 0.75
CA VAL A 122 3.89 -5.00 2.03
C VAL A 122 3.31 -6.01 3.02
N ILE A 123 1.99 -6.08 3.17
CA ILE A 123 1.32 -7.06 4.07
C ILE A 123 1.71 -8.49 3.68
N LEU A 124 1.66 -8.81 2.38
CA LEU A 124 2.05 -10.14 1.87
C LEU A 124 3.52 -10.47 2.17
N ALA A 125 4.43 -9.52 2.06
CA ALA A 125 5.85 -9.75 2.25
C ALA A 125 6.25 -9.79 3.73
N VAL A 126 5.72 -8.87 4.56
CA VAL A 126 6.15 -8.69 5.97
C VAL A 126 5.31 -9.53 6.94
N CYS A 127 4.00 -9.60 6.71
CA CYS A 127 3.03 -10.23 7.60
C CYS A 127 2.03 -11.10 6.80
N PRO A 128 2.50 -12.18 6.11
CA PRO A 128 1.64 -12.98 5.24
C PRO A 128 0.45 -13.60 5.96
N ILE A 129 0.54 -13.86 7.27
CA ILE A 129 -0.56 -14.37 8.08
C ILE A 129 -1.76 -13.40 8.14
N ALA A 130 -1.53 -12.08 7.97
CA ALA A 130 -2.59 -11.08 7.95
C ALA A 130 -3.31 -11.00 6.58
N ALA A 131 -2.64 -11.43 5.51
CA ALA A 131 -3.14 -11.24 4.16
C ALA A 131 -4.49 -11.90 3.86
N PRO A 132 -4.78 -13.15 4.29
CA PRO A 132 -6.06 -13.78 4.04
C PRO A 132 -7.23 -13.02 4.66
N ILE A 133 -7.10 -12.55 5.89
CA ILE A 133 -8.15 -11.80 6.59
C ILE A 133 -8.37 -10.46 5.89
N CYS A 134 -7.32 -9.74 5.54
CA CYS A 134 -7.40 -8.50 4.77
C CYS A 134 -8.10 -8.71 3.42
N LEU A 135 -7.77 -9.78 2.70
CA LEU A 135 -8.36 -10.10 1.41
C LEU A 135 -9.86 -10.43 1.54
N VAL A 136 -10.24 -11.25 2.51
CA VAL A 136 -11.64 -11.59 2.76
C VAL A 136 -12.46 -10.35 3.09
N LEU A 137 -11.97 -9.49 3.99
CA LEU A 137 -12.65 -8.24 4.34
C LEU A 137 -12.80 -7.31 3.13
N PHE A 138 -11.76 -7.20 2.28
CA PHE A 138 -11.84 -6.42 1.06
C PHE A 138 -12.91 -6.96 0.12
N ILE A 139 -12.89 -8.28 -0.16
CA ILE A 139 -13.83 -8.92 -1.07
C ILE A 139 -15.27 -8.76 -0.56
N LEU A 140 -15.52 -9.04 0.72
CA LEU A 140 -16.86 -8.90 1.32
C LEU A 140 -17.36 -7.46 1.26
N ALA A 141 -16.51 -6.49 1.61
CA ALA A 141 -16.89 -5.08 1.55
C ALA A 141 -17.26 -4.65 0.11
N VAL A 142 -16.47 -5.06 -0.88
CA VAL A 142 -16.73 -4.71 -2.29
C VAL A 142 -17.92 -5.48 -2.85
N ALA A 143 -18.08 -6.76 -2.51
CA ALA A 143 -19.20 -7.58 -2.98
C ALA A 143 -20.55 -7.06 -2.48
N ILE A 144 -20.61 -6.67 -1.19
CA ILE A 144 -21.85 -6.21 -0.55
C ILE A 144 -22.17 -4.75 -0.94
N THR A 145 -21.16 -3.86 -0.88
CA THR A 145 -21.41 -2.41 -1.01
C THR A 145 -21.07 -1.85 -2.38
N ARG A 146 -20.25 -2.54 -3.15
CA ARG A 146 -19.61 -2.09 -4.39
C ARG A 146 -18.65 -0.90 -4.20
N TYR A 147 -18.25 -0.55 -2.97
CA TYR A 147 -17.33 0.52 -2.66
C TYR A 147 -15.91 0.00 -2.44
N VAL A 148 -15.04 0.14 -3.45
CA VAL A 148 -13.61 -0.24 -3.35
C VAL A 148 -12.89 0.57 -2.26
N SER A 149 -13.26 1.84 -2.08
CA SER A 149 -12.67 2.70 -1.04
C SER A 149 -13.00 2.21 0.37
N LEU A 150 -14.19 1.68 0.62
CA LEU A 150 -14.56 1.09 1.90
C LEU A 150 -13.72 -0.16 2.17
N GLY A 151 -13.62 -1.07 1.19
CA GLY A 151 -12.75 -2.25 1.30
C GLY A 151 -11.30 -1.87 1.60
N SER A 152 -10.78 -0.84 0.92
CA SER A 152 -9.42 -0.34 1.14
C SER A 152 -9.17 0.16 2.57
N ILE A 153 -10.12 0.90 3.14
CA ILE A 153 -10.06 1.40 4.53
C ILE A 153 -10.10 0.23 5.52
N LEU A 154 -10.98 -0.74 5.29
CA LEU A 154 -11.07 -1.93 6.15
C LEU A 154 -9.79 -2.76 6.13
N VAL A 155 -9.13 -2.90 4.98
CA VAL A 155 -7.83 -3.58 4.87
C VAL A 155 -6.78 -2.95 5.78
N VAL A 156 -6.61 -1.64 5.73
CA VAL A 156 -5.55 -0.98 6.52
C VAL A 156 -5.87 -0.94 8.01
N ILE A 157 -7.13 -0.81 8.39
CA ILE A 157 -7.56 -0.92 9.80
C ILE A 157 -7.37 -2.34 10.31
N SER A 158 -7.78 -3.35 9.52
CA SER A 158 -7.60 -4.76 9.85
C SER A 158 -6.11 -5.11 9.98
N PHE A 159 -5.27 -4.61 9.07
CA PHE A 159 -3.83 -4.81 9.17
C PHE A 159 -3.25 -4.25 10.47
N LEU A 160 -3.62 -3.04 10.88
CA LEU A 160 -3.17 -2.46 12.15
C LEU A 160 -3.58 -3.31 13.35
N ILE A 161 -4.86 -3.73 13.41
CA ILE A 161 -5.37 -4.57 14.50
C ILE A 161 -4.61 -5.90 14.53
N GLN A 162 -4.43 -6.54 13.38
CA GLN A 162 -3.71 -7.81 13.27
C GLN A 162 -2.22 -7.65 13.62
N ALA A 163 -1.57 -6.57 13.22
CA ALA A 163 -0.19 -6.27 13.57
C ALA A 163 0.00 -6.24 15.10
N ILE A 164 -0.85 -5.48 15.80
CA ILE A 164 -0.82 -5.38 17.26
C ILE A 164 -1.11 -6.74 17.91
N VAL A 165 -2.17 -7.42 17.49
CA VAL A 165 -2.56 -8.72 18.07
C VAL A 165 -1.47 -9.77 17.85
N PHE A 166 -0.96 -9.90 16.61
CA PHE A 166 0.06 -10.90 16.29
C PHE A 166 1.40 -10.61 16.96
N ASN A 167 1.74 -9.33 17.16
CA ASN A 167 2.87 -8.95 17.98
C ASN A 167 2.73 -9.42 19.44
N HIS A 168 1.59 -9.13 20.07
CA HIS A 168 1.32 -9.58 21.45
C HIS A 168 1.29 -11.11 21.58
N MET A 169 0.89 -11.83 20.54
CA MET A 169 0.95 -13.29 20.48
C MET A 169 2.34 -13.85 20.15
N GLY A 170 3.35 -13.01 19.89
CA GLY A 170 4.68 -13.43 19.48
C GLY A 170 4.79 -14.02 18.07
N LEU A 171 3.71 -13.98 17.28
CA LEU A 171 3.65 -14.62 15.95
C LEU A 171 4.50 -13.93 14.89
N LEU A 172 4.88 -12.67 15.11
CA LEU A 172 5.69 -11.90 14.14
C LEU A 172 7.20 -12.06 14.38
N GLY A 173 7.61 -12.68 15.50
CA GLY A 173 9.02 -12.83 15.86
C GLY A 173 9.70 -11.48 16.17
N VAL A 174 8.94 -10.45 16.51
CA VAL A 174 9.42 -9.13 16.92
C VAL A 174 9.17 -8.98 18.41
N SER A 175 10.09 -8.39 19.15
CA SER A 175 9.98 -8.29 20.62
C SER A 175 10.53 -6.97 21.17
N GLY A 176 10.15 -6.63 22.40
CA GLY A 176 10.62 -5.44 23.09
C GLY A 176 10.30 -4.14 22.31
N ASN A 177 11.28 -3.24 22.25
CA ASN A 177 11.13 -1.96 21.57
C ASN A 177 10.85 -2.08 20.06
N TYR A 178 11.28 -3.19 19.43
CA TYR A 178 11.02 -3.42 18.01
C TYR A 178 9.57 -3.80 17.74
N ALA A 179 8.87 -4.45 18.69
CA ALA A 179 7.44 -4.69 18.59
C ALA A 179 6.65 -3.38 18.59
N VAL A 180 7.01 -2.45 19.48
CA VAL A 180 6.42 -1.10 19.52
C VAL A 180 6.70 -0.34 18.22
N GLU A 181 7.95 -0.41 17.72
CA GLU A 181 8.33 0.21 16.44
C GLU A 181 7.50 -0.34 15.28
N PHE A 182 7.30 -1.66 15.23
CA PHE A 182 6.47 -2.32 14.23
C PHE A 182 5.02 -1.81 14.25
N ASP A 183 4.43 -1.73 15.45
CA ASP A 183 3.04 -1.26 15.63
C ASP A 183 2.89 0.21 15.24
N ILE A 184 3.87 1.06 15.58
CA ILE A 184 3.89 2.47 15.15
C ILE A 184 3.94 2.57 13.62
N LEU A 185 4.78 1.76 12.96
CA LEU A 185 4.85 1.75 11.50
C LEU A 185 3.52 1.27 10.89
N ALA A 186 2.89 0.22 11.42
CA ALA A 186 1.57 -0.23 10.97
C ALA A 186 0.52 0.88 11.13
N ALA A 187 0.57 1.63 12.22
CA ALA A 187 -0.27 2.80 12.43
C ALA A 187 0.01 3.92 11.41
N CYS A 188 1.28 4.15 11.02
CA CYS A 188 1.64 5.09 9.96
C CYS A 188 1.05 4.71 8.60
N PHE A 189 1.09 3.41 8.21
CA PHE A 189 0.43 2.93 7.00
C PHE A 189 -1.07 3.22 7.03
N THR A 190 -1.72 2.92 8.14
CA THR A 190 -3.16 3.12 8.32
C THR A 190 -3.52 4.60 8.26
N ALA A 191 -2.81 5.44 9.00
CA ALA A 191 -3.03 6.90 9.01
C ALA A 191 -2.84 7.50 7.61
N MET A 192 -1.78 7.12 6.90
CA MET A 192 -1.51 7.56 5.54
C MET A 192 -2.63 7.15 4.59
N ALA A 193 -3.09 5.89 4.64
CA ALA A 193 -4.16 5.41 3.79
C ALA A 193 -5.49 6.11 4.08
N ILE A 194 -5.86 6.30 5.35
CA ILE A 194 -7.06 7.05 5.75
C ILE A 194 -6.99 8.49 5.22
N TRP A 195 -5.86 9.16 5.41
CA TRP A 195 -5.67 10.53 4.90
C TRP A 195 -5.78 10.59 3.37
N ARG A 196 -5.20 9.63 2.65
CA ARG A 196 -5.34 9.54 1.18
C ARG A 196 -6.78 9.23 0.73
N HIS A 197 -7.60 8.66 1.60
CA HIS A 197 -9.02 8.38 1.35
C HIS A 197 -9.98 9.46 1.85
N ARG A 198 -9.52 10.60 2.39
CA ARG A 198 -10.39 11.64 2.97
C ARG A 198 -11.53 12.10 2.05
N ALA A 199 -11.25 12.25 0.74
CA ALA A 199 -12.28 12.60 -0.24
C ALA A 199 -13.27 11.45 -0.49
N ASN A 200 -12.82 10.18 -0.43
CA ASN A 200 -13.69 9.01 -0.52
C ASN A 200 -14.56 8.90 0.74
N ILE A 201 -13.99 9.11 1.92
CA ILE A 201 -14.72 9.10 3.20
C ILE A 201 -15.85 10.14 3.14
N LYS A 202 -15.55 11.36 2.69
CA LYS A 202 -16.59 12.39 2.51
C LYS A 202 -17.71 11.91 1.58
N ARG A 203 -17.38 11.29 0.43
CA ARG A 203 -18.40 10.75 -0.49
C ARG A 203 -19.13 9.52 0.06
N LEU A 204 -18.47 8.66 0.83
CA LEU A 204 -19.14 7.53 1.51
C LEU A 204 -20.19 8.03 2.49
N LEU A 205 -19.84 9.04 3.30
CA LEU A 205 -20.75 9.62 4.29
C LEU A 205 -21.92 10.36 3.64
N SER A 206 -21.74 10.95 2.45
CA SER A 206 -22.81 11.63 1.70
C SER A 206 -23.56 10.72 0.72
N GLY A 207 -23.24 9.41 0.66
CA GLY A 207 -23.90 8.48 -0.27
C GLY A 207 -23.53 8.67 -1.76
N THR A 208 -22.50 9.48 -2.07
CA THR A 208 -22.10 9.84 -3.43
C THR A 208 -20.83 9.16 -3.92
N GLU A 209 -20.33 8.12 -3.21
CA GLU A 209 -19.12 7.41 -3.60
C GLU A 209 -19.34 6.58 -4.88
N ASN A 210 -18.32 6.54 -5.73
CA ASN A 210 -18.33 5.79 -6.98
C ASN A 210 -18.34 4.28 -6.72
N LYS A 211 -19.32 3.58 -7.26
CA LYS A 211 -19.44 2.12 -7.16
C LYS A 211 -18.50 1.42 -8.14
N PHE A 212 -18.04 0.23 -7.76
CA PHE A 212 -17.31 -0.66 -8.63
C PHE A 212 -18.13 -1.02 -9.87
N GLY A 213 -17.49 -1.03 -11.05
CA GLY A 213 -18.16 -1.31 -12.32
C GLY A 213 -18.83 -0.11 -12.99
N GLN A 214 -18.84 1.09 -12.35
CA GLN A 214 -19.26 2.31 -13.03
C GLN A 214 -18.15 2.81 -13.94
N LYS A 215 -18.48 3.12 -15.21
CA LYS A 215 -17.56 3.78 -16.16
C LYS A 215 -17.20 5.19 -15.69
N ALA A 216 -16.06 5.69 -16.11
CA ALA A 216 -15.72 7.10 -15.97
C ALA A 216 -16.74 7.95 -16.75
N LYS A 217 -17.26 8.99 -16.10
CA LYS A 217 -18.02 10.04 -16.80
C LYS A 217 -17.04 10.99 -17.46
#